data_9a1b214ec1a6e77dfe074ad5a02f7510
#
_entry.id   9a1b214ec1a6e77dfe074ad5a02f7510
#
_cell.length_a   1.000
_cell.length_b   1.000
_cell.length_c   1.000
_cell.angle_alpha   90.00
_cell.angle_beta   90.00
_cell.angle_gamma   90.00
#
_symmetry.space_group_name_H-M   'P 1'
#
loop_
_entity.id
_entity.type
_entity.pdbx_description
1 polymer ?
#
loop_
_entity_poly.entity_id
_entity_poly.type
_entity_poly.pdbx_seq_one_letter_code
_entity_poly.pdbx_strand_id
1 'polypeptide(L)'
;EVGIDQGGGTAYFTKLLRPKALLGIELSSEPVCSLQSFLEEHDKKKCVDVRWGVDQSDTQKVPELVQEVFGDEYLDAVVDDASHLYGPSVATFEMLFPRLRQAGVYIIEDWSADHLIERRLMEEAASDPEDFARRVAVAGDVVQKTPFSMLIAQLVVASARNPDWIPLVRVARGICEVRRGIAPIASGTPLRDYLGELGQSMFNV
;
A
#
# COMPACT_ATOMS: atom_id res chain seq x y z
N GLU A 1 -1.98 7.39 -5.20
CA GLU A 1 -1.31 7.33 -3.90
C GLU A 1 -2.31 6.95 -2.82
N VAL A 2 -1.95 5.98 -1.99
CA VAL A 2 -2.75 5.48 -0.89
C VAL A 2 -2.00 5.80 0.40
N GLY A 3 -2.59 6.63 1.28
CA GLY A 3 -1.90 7.29 2.37
C GLY A 3 -1.19 8.56 1.91
N ILE A 4 -1.63 9.70 2.40
CA ILE A 4 -1.12 11.03 1.99
C ILE A 4 -0.38 11.70 3.13
N ASP A 5 -0.77 11.42 4.37
CA ASP A 5 -0.28 12.08 5.59
C ASP A 5 -0.28 13.61 5.42
N GLN A 6 0.89 14.25 5.44
CA GLN A 6 1.04 15.69 5.27
C GLN A 6 1.05 16.17 3.81
N GLY A 7 0.84 15.27 2.84
CA GLY A 7 0.76 15.59 1.41
C GLY A 7 2.10 15.76 0.72
N GLY A 8 3.20 15.43 1.38
CA GLY A 8 4.54 15.55 0.81
C GLY A 8 4.75 14.67 -0.41
N GLY A 9 4.31 13.41 -0.36
CA GLY A 9 4.34 12.44 -1.46
C GLY A 9 3.54 12.94 -2.64
N THR A 10 2.27 13.29 -2.44
CA THR A 10 1.37 13.83 -3.47
C THR A 10 1.98 15.04 -4.19
N ALA A 11 2.52 15.99 -3.44
CA ALA A 11 3.16 17.18 -4.01
C ALA A 11 4.41 16.81 -4.83
N TYR A 12 5.23 15.90 -4.32
CA TYR A 12 6.43 15.41 -4.99
C TYR A 12 6.11 14.68 -6.30
N PHE A 13 5.17 13.72 -6.28
CA PHE A 13 4.74 13.00 -7.47
C PHE A 13 4.12 13.92 -8.51
N THR A 14 3.30 14.88 -8.07
CA THR A 14 2.69 15.88 -8.96
C THR A 14 3.76 16.69 -9.71
N LYS A 15 4.82 17.08 -9.02
CA LYS A 15 5.88 17.91 -9.58
C LYS A 15 6.85 17.13 -10.46
N LEU A 16 7.24 15.93 -10.00
CA LEU A 16 8.23 15.06 -10.65
C LEU A 16 7.63 14.36 -11.87
N LEU A 17 6.49 13.70 -11.70
CA LEU A 17 5.92 12.83 -12.73
C LEU A 17 5.01 13.60 -13.69
N ARG A 18 4.48 14.75 -13.29
CA ARG A 18 3.54 15.55 -14.08
C ARG A 18 2.38 14.71 -14.63
N PRO A 19 1.65 14.00 -13.74
CA PRO A 19 0.63 13.07 -14.17
C PRO A 19 -0.51 13.77 -14.92
N LYS A 20 -1.18 13.02 -15.80
CA LYS A 20 -2.45 13.46 -16.40
C LYS A 20 -3.55 13.48 -15.34
N ALA A 21 -3.58 12.46 -14.50
CA ALA A 21 -4.46 12.36 -13.35
C ALA A 21 -3.71 11.66 -12.19
N LEU A 22 -3.91 12.13 -10.98
CA LEU A 22 -3.45 11.53 -9.74
C LEU A 22 -4.62 11.50 -8.77
N LEU A 23 -4.93 10.32 -8.24
CA LEU A 23 -5.84 10.15 -7.13
C LEU A 23 -5.02 9.89 -5.86
N GLY A 24 -5.24 10.71 -4.85
CA GLY A 24 -4.75 10.47 -3.50
C GLY A 24 -5.92 10.10 -2.59
N ILE A 25 -5.77 9.08 -1.75
CA ILE A 25 -6.76 8.71 -0.73
C ILE A 25 -6.12 8.74 0.65
N GLU A 26 -6.88 9.23 1.64
CA GLU A 26 -6.41 9.42 3.00
C GLU A 26 -7.50 9.06 4.01
N LEU A 27 -7.11 8.36 5.08
CA LEU A 27 -8.05 7.95 6.14
C LEU A 27 -8.52 9.13 6.97
N SER A 28 -7.65 10.11 7.23
CA SER A 28 -8.04 11.34 7.92
C SER A 28 -9.10 12.09 7.10
N SER A 29 -10.17 12.53 7.77
CA SER A 29 -11.18 13.39 7.14
C SER A 29 -10.76 14.87 7.08
N GLU A 30 -9.64 15.22 7.71
CA GLU A 30 -9.16 16.62 7.80
C GLU A 30 -8.22 16.91 6.63
N PRO A 31 -8.60 17.82 5.71
CA PRO A 31 -7.74 18.21 4.60
C PRO A 31 -6.46 18.91 5.05
N VAL A 32 -5.34 18.58 4.41
CA VAL A 32 -4.05 19.22 4.68
C VAL A 32 -3.94 20.54 3.93
N CYS A 33 -3.97 21.65 4.67
CA CYS A 33 -3.97 23.01 4.13
C CYS A 33 -2.74 23.29 3.25
N SER A 34 -1.55 22.81 3.63
CA SER A 34 -0.32 23.00 2.84
C SER A 34 -0.39 22.33 1.47
N LEU A 35 -0.98 21.14 1.38
CA LEU A 35 -1.20 20.46 0.11
C LEU A 35 -2.20 21.22 -0.76
N GLN A 36 -3.31 21.68 -0.18
CA GLN A 36 -4.30 22.47 -0.90
C GLN A 36 -3.69 23.74 -1.48
N SER A 37 -2.93 24.51 -0.67
CA SER A 37 -2.22 25.70 -1.13
C SER A 37 -1.23 25.40 -2.24
N PHE A 38 -0.45 24.30 -2.12
CA PHE A 38 0.46 23.86 -3.18
C PHE A 38 -0.26 23.57 -4.50
N LEU A 39 -1.39 22.86 -4.45
CA LEU A 39 -2.16 22.51 -5.66
C LEU A 39 -2.79 23.75 -6.31
N GLU A 40 -3.20 24.74 -5.52
CA GLU A 40 -3.70 26.02 -6.02
C GLU A 40 -2.60 26.85 -6.70
N GLU A 41 -1.50 27.08 -6.00
CA GLU A 41 -0.37 27.89 -6.47
C GLU A 41 0.25 27.34 -7.78
N HIS A 42 0.19 26.02 -7.98
CA HIS A 42 0.77 25.36 -9.15
C HIS A 42 -0.26 24.98 -10.21
N ASP A 43 -1.53 25.41 -10.08
CA ASP A 43 -2.67 25.06 -10.98
C ASP A 43 -2.80 23.54 -11.22
N LYS A 44 -2.68 22.75 -10.14
CA LYS A 44 -2.71 21.29 -10.18
C LYS A 44 -4.04 20.66 -9.78
N LYS A 45 -5.00 21.43 -9.29
CA LYS A 45 -6.34 20.96 -8.91
C LYS A 45 -7.11 20.24 -10.03
N LYS A 46 -6.75 20.47 -11.28
CA LYS A 46 -7.38 19.81 -12.43
C LYS A 46 -6.88 18.39 -12.68
N CYS A 47 -5.68 18.09 -12.22
CA CYS A 47 -5.05 16.77 -12.45
C CYS A 47 -4.79 15.99 -11.17
N VAL A 48 -5.02 16.58 -10.00
CA VAL A 48 -4.86 15.93 -8.71
C VAL A 48 -6.18 15.98 -7.97
N ASP A 49 -6.72 14.81 -7.70
CA ASP A 49 -7.93 14.60 -6.90
C ASP A 49 -7.54 13.94 -5.57
N VAL A 50 -7.89 14.58 -4.46
CA VAL A 50 -7.57 14.08 -3.11
C VAL A 50 -8.87 13.80 -2.37
N ARG A 51 -9.01 12.57 -1.89
CA ARG A 51 -10.19 12.09 -1.18
C ARG A 51 -9.83 11.78 0.27
N TRP A 52 -10.44 12.53 1.16
CA TRP A 52 -10.27 12.45 2.60
C TRP A 52 -11.34 11.59 3.24
N GLY A 53 -11.02 10.95 4.37
CA GLY A 53 -11.94 10.06 5.08
C GLY A 53 -12.18 8.74 4.36
N VAL A 54 -11.20 8.24 3.60
CA VAL A 54 -11.30 6.99 2.83
C VAL A 54 -10.40 5.94 3.46
N ASP A 55 -11.00 4.86 3.94
CA ASP A 55 -10.26 3.67 4.37
C ASP A 55 -9.72 2.92 3.15
N GLN A 56 -8.40 2.65 3.14
CA GLN A 56 -7.76 1.91 2.06
C GLN A 56 -8.31 0.49 1.86
N SER A 57 -8.91 -0.10 2.87
CA SER A 57 -9.52 -1.44 2.84
C SER A 57 -10.99 -1.46 2.40
N ASP A 58 -11.58 -0.31 2.13
CA ASP A 58 -12.96 -0.23 1.65
C ASP A 58 -13.07 -0.74 0.21
N THR A 59 -13.50 -2.00 0.09
CA THR A 59 -13.61 -2.72 -1.19
C THR A 59 -14.71 -2.20 -2.12
N GLN A 60 -15.53 -1.27 -1.67
CA GLN A 60 -16.53 -0.59 -2.48
C GLN A 60 -16.07 0.81 -2.86
N LYS A 61 -15.67 1.59 -1.86
CA LYS A 61 -15.34 3.01 -2.05
C LYS A 61 -14.07 3.22 -2.88
N VAL A 62 -13.01 2.45 -2.65
CA VAL A 62 -11.74 2.62 -3.38
C VAL A 62 -11.91 2.34 -4.88
N PRO A 63 -12.53 1.21 -5.33
CA PRO A 63 -12.80 1.00 -6.75
C PRO A 63 -13.74 2.05 -7.37
N GLU A 64 -14.76 2.54 -6.64
CA GLU A 64 -15.63 3.62 -7.11
C GLU A 64 -14.84 4.89 -7.43
N LEU A 65 -13.95 5.31 -6.52
CA LEU A 65 -13.10 6.50 -6.72
C LEU A 65 -12.13 6.33 -7.88
N VAL A 66 -11.53 5.14 -8.02
CA VAL A 66 -10.67 4.83 -9.17
C VAL A 66 -11.45 4.90 -10.47
N GLN A 67 -12.68 4.37 -10.50
CA GLN A 67 -13.53 4.45 -11.69
C GLN A 67 -13.98 5.89 -11.97
N GLU A 68 -14.28 6.68 -10.94
CA GLU A 68 -14.66 8.10 -11.09
C GLU A 68 -13.54 8.93 -11.71
N VAL A 69 -12.29 8.74 -11.27
CA VAL A 69 -11.14 9.56 -11.70
C VAL A 69 -10.53 9.08 -13.01
N PHE A 70 -10.41 7.76 -13.21
CA PHE A 70 -9.68 7.17 -14.33
C PHE A 70 -10.57 6.48 -15.36
N GLY A 71 -11.86 6.27 -15.05
CA GLY A 71 -12.76 5.51 -15.93
C GLY A 71 -12.20 4.10 -16.19
N ASP A 72 -12.19 3.71 -17.46
CA ASP A 72 -11.66 2.41 -17.91
C ASP A 72 -10.14 2.45 -18.21
N GLU A 73 -9.47 3.59 -18.01
CA GLU A 73 -8.04 3.70 -18.23
C GLU A 73 -7.27 2.91 -17.15
N TYR A 74 -6.18 2.26 -17.58
CA TYR A 74 -5.27 1.59 -16.67
C TYR A 74 -4.40 2.58 -15.91
N LEU A 75 -4.02 2.22 -14.70
CA LEU A 75 -3.08 2.99 -13.90
C LEU A 75 -1.63 2.71 -14.33
N ASP A 76 -0.80 3.74 -14.36
CA ASP A 76 0.65 3.60 -14.59
C ASP A 76 1.36 3.13 -13.34
N ALA A 77 0.96 3.65 -12.19
CA ALA A 77 1.58 3.37 -10.90
C ALA A 77 0.56 3.45 -9.76
N VAL A 78 0.80 2.66 -8.72
CA VAL A 78 0.17 2.76 -7.40
C VAL A 78 1.29 2.85 -6.38
N VAL A 79 1.15 3.76 -5.41
CA VAL A 79 2.02 3.85 -4.22
C VAL A 79 1.12 3.64 -3.00
N ASP A 80 1.43 2.61 -2.22
CA ASP A 80 0.74 2.25 -0.97
C ASP A 80 1.68 2.57 0.21
N ASP A 81 1.42 3.69 0.85
CA ASP A 81 2.14 4.23 2.01
C ASP A 81 1.14 4.59 3.12
N ALA A 82 0.14 3.73 3.35
CA ALA A 82 -0.97 4.06 4.23
C ALA A 82 -0.82 3.44 5.63
N SER A 83 -1.54 2.34 5.90
CA SER A 83 -1.65 1.81 7.26
C SER A 83 -0.45 0.98 7.73
N HIS A 84 0.36 0.45 6.83
CA HIS A 84 1.41 -0.54 7.09
C HIS A 84 0.87 -1.78 7.82
N LEU A 85 -0.41 -2.12 7.56
CA LEU A 85 -1.10 -3.26 8.13
C LEU A 85 -1.33 -4.33 7.06
N TYR A 86 -1.06 -5.61 7.39
CA TYR A 86 -1.21 -6.72 6.45
C TYR A 86 -2.58 -6.75 5.76
N GLY A 87 -3.67 -6.80 6.53
CA GLY A 87 -5.03 -6.94 5.99
C GLY A 87 -5.44 -5.78 5.06
N PRO A 88 -5.37 -4.52 5.50
CA PRO A 88 -5.68 -3.37 4.66
C PRO A 88 -4.83 -3.31 3.39
N SER A 89 -3.51 -3.56 3.47
CA SER A 89 -2.63 -3.52 2.29
C SER A 89 -2.88 -4.68 1.33
N VAL A 90 -3.28 -5.88 1.82
CA VAL A 90 -3.77 -6.96 0.95
C VAL A 90 -5.01 -6.52 0.19
N ALA A 91 -6.00 -5.94 0.87
CA ALA A 91 -7.23 -5.45 0.23
C ALA A 91 -6.93 -4.39 -0.83
N THR A 92 -6.05 -3.43 -0.53
CA THR A 92 -5.61 -2.41 -1.48
C THR A 92 -4.93 -3.05 -2.70
N PHE A 93 -4.03 -4.00 -2.48
CA PHE A 93 -3.34 -4.71 -3.57
C PHE A 93 -4.33 -5.45 -4.48
N GLU A 94 -5.27 -6.20 -3.91
CA GLU A 94 -6.28 -6.96 -4.65
C GLU A 94 -7.20 -6.07 -5.51
N MET A 95 -7.51 -4.86 -5.03
CA MET A 95 -8.30 -3.88 -5.77
C MET A 95 -7.51 -3.18 -6.88
N LEU A 96 -6.28 -2.75 -6.59
CA LEU A 96 -5.56 -1.80 -7.44
C LEU A 96 -4.53 -2.46 -8.37
N PHE A 97 -3.92 -3.59 -7.99
CA PHE A 97 -2.93 -4.26 -8.83
C PHE A 97 -3.51 -4.74 -10.18
N PRO A 98 -4.74 -5.30 -10.25
CA PRO A 98 -5.37 -5.64 -11.53
C PRO A 98 -5.64 -4.42 -12.44
N ARG A 99 -5.76 -3.23 -11.86
CA ARG A 99 -5.99 -1.98 -12.59
C ARG A 99 -4.72 -1.37 -13.19
N LEU A 100 -3.55 -1.91 -12.87
CA LEU A 100 -2.30 -1.48 -13.50
C LEU A 100 -2.22 -1.94 -14.94
N ARG A 101 -1.72 -1.07 -15.81
CA ARG A 101 -1.34 -1.47 -17.18
C ARG A 101 -0.19 -2.48 -17.16
N GLN A 102 0.02 -3.15 -18.27
CA GLN A 102 1.23 -3.96 -18.47
C GLN A 102 2.48 -3.12 -18.21
N ALA A 103 3.44 -3.70 -17.47
CA ALA A 103 4.64 -3.06 -16.97
C ALA A 103 4.40 -1.88 -16.00
N GLY A 104 3.15 -1.63 -15.58
CA GLY A 104 2.84 -0.72 -14.49
C GLY A 104 3.45 -1.19 -13.17
N VAL A 105 3.57 -0.30 -12.21
CA VAL A 105 4.27 -0.55 -10.96
C VAL A 105 3.35 -0.35 -9.76
N TYR A 106 3.41 -1.31 -8.82
CA TYR A 106 2.85 -1.19 -7.47
C TYR A 106 4.01 -1.04 -6.49
N ILE A 107 4.04 0.03 -5.74
CA ILE A 107 5.06 0.30 -4.72
C ILE A 107 4.40 0.18 -3.36
N ILE A 108 5.02 -0.60 -2.47
CA ILE A 108 4.64 -0.72 -1.06
C ILE A 108 5.76 -0.09 -0.26
N GLU A 109 5.42 0.95 0.52
CA GLU A 109 6.36 1.64 1.39
C GLU A 109 6.31 1.09 2.82
N ASP A 110 7.37 1.28 3.54
CA ASP A 110 7.55 0.92 4.97
C ASP A 110 7.13 -0.50 5.37
N TRP A 111 7.23 -1.45 4.43
CA TRP A 111 6.88 -2.86 4.64
C TRP A 111 7.62 -3.52 5.83
N SER A 112 8.71 -2.94 6.30
CA SER A 112 9.52 -3.42 7.41
C SER A 112 9.21 -2.72 8.74
N ALA A 113 8.20 -1.87 8.80
CA ALA A 113 7.86 -1.05 9.98
C ALA A 113 7.69 -1.90 11.24
N ASP A 114 6.96 -3.01 11.16
CA ASP A 114 6.74 -3.93 12.28
C ASP A 114 8.05 -4.44 12.89
N HIS A 115 9.01 -4.83 12.04
CA HIS A 115 10.31 -5.35 12.50
C HIS A 115 11.18 -4.25 13.12
N LEU A 116 11.07 -3.01 12.65
CA LEU A 116 11.78 -1.88 13.25
C LEU A 116 11.18 -1.53 14.63
N ILE A 117 9.87 -1.59 14.77
CA ILE A 117 9.17 -1.40 16.04
C ILE A 117 9.56 -2.52 17.01
N GLU A 118 9.47 -3.79 16.58
CA GLU A 118 9.87 -4.94 17.40
C GLU A 118 11.31 -4.79 17.90
N ARG A 119 12.25 -4.44 17.01
CA ARG A 119 13.65 -4.25 17.41
C ARG A 119 13.80 -3.14 18.45
N ARG A 120 13.15 -2.01 18.28
CA ARG A 120 13.17 -0.91 19.28
C ARG A 120 12.60 -1.37 20.62
N LEU A 121 11.48 -2.07 20.60
CA LEU A 121 10.87 -2.61 21.81
C LEU A 121 11.81 -3.59 22.52
N MET A 122 12.55 -4.43 21.79
CA MET A 122 13.53 -5.34 22.37
C MET A 122 14.74 -4.59 22.97
N GLU A 123 15.23 -3.53 22.33
CA GLU A 123 16.29 -2.66 22.83
C GLU A 123 15.84 -1.94 24.12
N GLU A 124 14.60 -1.43 24.13
CA GLU A 124 13.99 -0.80 25.32
C GLU A 124 13.79 -1.82 26.45
N ALA A 125 13.31 -3.04 26.14
CA ALA A 125 13.14 -4.11 27.11
C ALA A 125 14.45 -4.51 27.78
N ALA A 126 15.55 -4.50 27.04
CA ALA A 126 16.87 -4.81 27.57
C ALA A 126 17.39 -3.69 28.52
N SER A 127 16.94 -2.44 28.32
CA SER A 127 17.34 -1.31 29.14
C SER A 127 16.46 -1.12 30.39
N ASP A 128 15.15 -1.38 30.31
CA ASP A 128 14.18 -1.29 31.42
C ASP A 128 13.09 -2.38 31.28
N PRO A 129 13.32 -3.59 31.81
CA PRO A 129 12.38 -4.72 31.70
C PRO A 129 11.02 -4.49 32.40
N GLU A 130 10.98 -3.68 33.45
CA GLU A 130 9.74 -3.42 34.19
C GLU A 130 8.83 -2.43 33.47
N ASP A 131 9.40 -1.39 32.86
CA ASP A 131 8.65 -0.43 32.05
C ASP A 131 8.16 -1.11 30.76
N PHE A 132 9.00 -1.93 30.13
CA PHE A 132 8.62 -2.72 28.97
C PHE A 132 7.41 -3.62 29.23
N ALA A 133 7.42 -4.37 30.34
CA ALA A 133 6.30 -5.24 30.71
C ALA A 133 4.98 -4.47 30.88
N ARG A 134 5.04 -3.25 31.44
CA ARG A 134 3.88 -2.36 31.57
C ARG A 134 3.36 -1.88 30.22
N ARG A 135 4.24 -1.49 29.30
CA ARG A 135 3.85 -1.01 27.95
C ARG A 135 3.29 -2.13 27.10
N VAL A 136 3.87 -3.33 27.13
CA VAL A 136 3.37 -4.51 26.40
C VAL A 136 2.00 -4.92 26.90
N ALA A 137 1.75 -4.84 28.22
CA ALA A 137 0.43 -5.14 28.78
C ALA A 137 -0.65 -4.15 28.28
N VAL A 138 -0.29 -2.89 28.04
CA VAL A 138 -1.18 -1.86 27.48
C VAL A 138 -1.31 -1.99 25.95
N ALA A 139 -0.25 -2.40 25.26
CA ALA A 139 -0.21 -2.56 23.79
C ALA A 139 -0.75 -3.91 23.31
N GLY A 140 -1.06 -4.83 24.20
CA GLY A 140 -1.40 -6.23 23.88
C GLY A 140 -2.59 -6.43 22.92
N ASP A 141 -3.44 -5.42 22.74
CA ASP A 141 -4.56 -5.45 21.80
C ASP A 141 -4.20 -4.86 20.42
N VAL A 142 -3.00 -4.28 20.27
CA VAL A 142 -2.57 -3.55 19.05
C VAL A 142 -1.59 -4.37 18.21
N VAL A 143 -1.03 -5.46 18.75
CA VAL A 143 -0.06 -6.30 18.01
C VAL A 143 -0.80 -7.08 16.92
N GLN A 144 -0.49 -6.78 15.67
CA GLN A 144 -1.00 -7.53 14.54
C GLN A 144 -0.61 -9.01 14.64
N LYS A 145 -1.59 -9.89 14.42
CA LYS A 145 -1.33 -11.34 14.37
C LYS A 145 -0.50 -11.75 13.15
N THR A 146 -0.59 -10.97 12.07
CA THR A 146 0.14 -11.21 10.82
C THR A 146 1.00 -9.99 10.51
N PRO A 147 2.33 -10.12 10.47
CA PRO A 147 3.21 -8.99 10.18
C PRO A 147 3.03 -8.52 8.74
N PHE A 148 3.22 -7.22 8.51
CA PHE A 148 3.10 -6.61 7.18
C PHE A 148 4.08 -7.24 6.16
N SER A 149 5.27 -7.62 6.60
CA SER A 149 6.27 -8.33 5.78
C SER A 149 5.77 -9.65 5.18
N MET A 150 4.70 -10.24 5.73
CA MET A 150 4.07 -11.44 5.17
C MET A 150 3.54 -11.19 3.77
N LEU A 151 2.96 -10.01 3.49
CA LEU A 151 2.53 -9.63 2.14
C LEU A 151 3.70 -9.69 1.15
N ILE A 152 4.88 -9.17 1.55
CA ILE A 152 6.06 -9.17 0.68
C ILE A 152 6.53 -10.61 0.39
N ALA A 153 6.56 -11.47 1.41
CA ALA A 153 6.90 -12.88 1.22
C ALA A 153 5.93 -13.58 0.26
N GLN A 154 4.63 -13.33 0.41
CA GLN A 154 3.60 -13.87 -0.48
C GLN A 154 3.76 -13.36 -1.91
N LEU A 155 4.05 -12.08 -2.13
CA LEU A 155 4.29 -11.51 -3.47
C LEU A 155 5.52 -12.10 -4.14
N VAL A 156 6.58 -12.40 -3.40
CA VAL A 156 7.76 -13.12 -3.92
C VAL A 156 7.38 -14.53 -4.40
N VAL A 157 6.60 -15.27 -3.61
CA VAL A 157 6.12 -16.61 -4.01
C VAL A 157 5.15 -16.50 -5.19
N ALA A 158 4.25 -15.52 -5.18
CA ALA A 158 3.33 -15.26 -6.27
C ALA A 158 4.05 -14.99 -7.59
N SER A 159 5.16 -14.25 -7.57
CA SER A 159 5.96 -13.97 -8.77
C SER A 159 6.62 -15.24 -9.35
N ALA A 160 7.07 -16.13 -8.47
CA ALA A 160 7.63 -17.42 -8.91
C ALA A 160 6.56 -18.34 -9.53
N ARG A 161 5.33 -18.29 -9.01
CA ARG A 161 4.20 -19.12 -9.48
C ARG A 161 3.54 -18.57 -10.72
N ASN A 162 3.38 -17.25 -10.81
CA ASN A 162 2.65 -16.57 -11.88
C ASN A 162 3.50 -15.42 -12.48
N PRO A 163 4.60 -15.73 -13.18
CA PRO A 163 5.48 -14.71 -13.76
C PRO A 163 4.78 -13.85 -14.81
N ASP A 164 3.72 -14.36 -15.45
CA ASP A 164 2.91 -13.59 -16.40
C ASP A 164 1.99 -12.57 -15.72
N TRP A 165 1.71 -12.74 -14.44
CA TRP A 165 1.00 -11.75 -13.61
C TRP A 165 1.96 -10.80 -12.91
N ILE A 166 3.03 -11.36 -12.31
CA ILE A 166 4.05 -10.63 -11.54
C ILE A 166 5.44 -11.05 -12.05
N PRO A 167 5.98 -10.41 -13.09
CA PRO A 167 7.29 -10.75 -13.64
C PRO A 167 8.46 -10.30 -12.75
N LEU A 168 8.24 -9.38 -11.82
CA LEU A 168 9.29 -8.84 -10.96
C LEU A 168 8.73 -8.40 -9.62
N VAL A 169 9.38 -8.86 -8.56
CA VAL A 169 9.31 -8.29 -7.21
C VAL A 169 10.73 -7.85 -6.82
N ARG A 170 10.90 -6.58 -6.52
CA ARG A 170 12.16 -6.02 -6.05
C ARG A 170 11.99 -5.51 -4.64
N VAL A 171 12.74 -6.05 -3.71
CA VAL A 171 12.67 -5.70 -2.28
C VAL A 171 13.92 -4.94 -1.89
N ALA A 172 13.74 -3.78 -1.30
CA ALA A 172 14.77 -2.99 -0.67
C ALA A 172 14.33 -2.59 0.74
N ARG A 173 15.22 -1.97 1.52
CA ARG A 173 14.86 -1.51 2.86
C ARG A 173 13.73 -0.48 2.77
N GLY A 174 12.58 -0.81 3.36
CA GLY A 174 11.40 0.05 3.41
C GLY A 174 10.58 0.09 2.12
N ILE A 175 11.05 -0.41 0.98
CA ILE A 175 10.32 -0.34 -0.30
C ILE A 175 10.25 -1.72 -0.96
N CYS A 176 9.06 -2.08 -1.42
CA CYS A 176 8.84 -3.22 -2.30
C CYS A 176 8.17 -2.76 -3.61
N GLU A 177 8.83 -3.03 -4.74
CA GLU A 177 8.32 -2.78 -6.09
C GLU A 177 7.78 -4.08 -6.67
N VAL A 178 6.53 -4.06 -7.15
CA VAL A 178 5.87 -5.17 -7.84
C VAL A 178 5.47 -4.73 -9.24
N ARG A 179 5.96 -5.44 -10.26
CA ARG A 179 5.63 -5.16 -11.67
C ARG A 179 4.43 -5.95 -12.14
N ARG A 180 3.52 -5.28 -12.84
CA ARG A 180 2.38 -5.90 -13.51
C ARG A 180 2.84 -6.58 -14.80
N GLY A 181 2.51 -7.87 -14.95
CA GLY A 181 2.82 -8.66 -16.14
C GLY A 181 1.80 -8.50 -17.27
N ILE A 182 1.86 -9.43 -18.24
CA ILE A 182 1.08 -9.34 -19.47
C ILE A 182 -0.27 -10.04 -19.40
N ALA A 183 -0.42 -11.07 -18.54
CA ALA A 183 -1.65 -11.84 -18.48
C ALA A 183 -2.77 -11.03 -17.79
N PRO A 184 -4.01 -11.14 -18.27
CA PRO A 184 -5.14 -10.45 -17.64
C PRO A 184 -5.37 -10.95 -16.22
N ILE A 185 -5.75 -10.05 -15.34
CA ILE A 185 -6.14 -10.33 -13.95
C ILE A 185 -7.52 -9.71 -13.76
N ALA A 186 -8.46 -10.49 -13.24
CA ALA A 186 -9.79 -9.97 -12.90
C ALA A 186 -9.70 -9.01 -11.72
N SER A 187 -10.53 -7.97 -11.72
CA SER A 187 -10.64 -7.06 -10.58
C SER A 187 -11.05 -7.84 -9.33
N GLY A 188 -10.40 -7.56 -8.20
CA GLY A 188 -10.67 -8.23 -6.93
C GLY A 188 -10.19 -9.68 -6.87
N THR A 189 -9.28 -10.11 -7.76
CA THR A 189 -8.64 -11.42 -7.65
C THR A 189 -7.91 -11.52 -6.30
N PRO A 190 -8.31 -12.46 -5.42
CA PRO A 190 -7.70 -12.55 -4.09
C PRO A 190 -6.24 -12.99 -4.15
N LEU A 191 -5.42 -12.47 -3.23
CA LEU A 191 -3.98 -12.75 -3.18
C LEU A 191 -3.67 -14.25 -3.13
N ARG A 192 -4.51 -15.05 -2.46
CA ARG A 192 -4.37 -16.51 -2.43
C ARG A 192 -4.34 -17.16 -3.82
N ASP A 193 -5.06 -16.59 -4.80
CA ASP A 193 -5.11 -17.15 -6.16
C ASP A 193 -3.78 -16.91 -6.91
N TYR A 194 -3.04 -15.88 -6.52
CA TYR A 194 -1.68 -15.64 -7.01
C TYR A 194 -0.67 -16.67 -6.49
N LEU A 195 -0.92 -17.23 -5.29
CA LEU A 195 0.00 -18.17 -4.64
C LEU A 195 -0.10 -19.60 -5.20
N GLY A 196 -1.29 -20.01 -5.66
CA GLY A 196 -1.59 -21.41 -5.99
C GLY A 196 -1.56 -22.32 -4.76
N GLU A 197 -1.88 -23.60 -4.92
CA GLU A 197 -2.04 -24.55 -3.80
C GLU A 197 -0.79 -24.67 -2.91
N LEU A 198 0.40 -24.73 -3.51
CA LEU A 198 1.64 -24.85 -2.74
C LEU A 198 1.91 -23.61 -1.90
N GLY A 199 1.75 -22.42 -2.49
CA GLY A 199 1.94 -21.17 -1.76
C GLY A 199 0.87 -20.95 -0.69
N GLN A 200 -0.38 -21.31 -0.96
CA GLN A 200 -1.44 -21.28 0.05
C GLN A 200 -1.09 -22.17 1.25
N SER A 201 -0.58 -23.38 1.00
CA SER A 201 -0.13 -24.30 2.07
C SER A 201 1.04 -23.73 2.86
N MET A 202 1.99 -23.04 2.22
CA MET A 202 3.14 -22.42 2.91
C MET A 202 2.72 -21.33 3.91
N PHE A 203 1.70 -20.58 3.59
CA PHE A 203 1.24 -19.43 4.40
C PHE A 203 -0.02 -19.72 5.23
N ASN A 204 -0.57 -20.95 5.15
CA ASN A 204 -1.83 -21.35 5.80
C ASN A 204 -3.02 -20.42 5.44
N VAL A 205 -3.16 -20.05 4.16
CA VAL A 205 -4.21 -19.17 3.63
C VAL A 205 -5.10 -19.90 2.62
#